data_824d0e816344cc39499b71a5c75c5657
#
_entry.id   824d0e816344cc39499b71a5c75c5657
#
_cell.length_a   1.000
_cell.length_b   1.000
_cell.length_c   1.000
_cell.angle_alpha   90.00
_cell.angle_beta   90.00
_cell.angle_gamma   90.00
#
_symmetry.space_group_name_H-M   'P 1'
#
loop_
_entity.id
_entity.type
_entity.pdbx_description
1 polymer ?
#
loop_
_entity_poly.entity_id
_entity_poly.type
_entity_poly.pdbx_seq_one_letter_code
_entity_poly.pdbx_strand_id
1 'polypeptide(L)'
;MFDNQNFIFHKAGIYSHEGCNHAINFFEKRVDLQHVGESGGGINLEWKRSTDILLKRYEYTLAEDMLQGCIKDYVRKYPFTNQLKPWDLSPTFRIQRYKPNEGYFLTHCENMCKDDSERVLSWQIFLNDVKDGGYTVFPSQKRKFRPRRGDVLMWPAYFTHPHHGESSRSHTKYIMTGWCSFKS
;
A
#
# COMPACT_ATOMS: atom_id res chain seq x y z
N MET A 1 -6.72 21.21 -23.19
CA MET A 1 -6.45 21.35 -21.73
C MET A 1 -6.07 19.96 -21.23
N PHE A 2 -4.78 19.71 -20.95
CA PHE A 2 -4.38 18.42 -20.40
C PHE A 2 -4.94 18.36 -18.98
N ASP A 3 -5.86 17.44 -18.74
CA ASP A 3 -6.39 17.17 -17.41
C ASP A 3 -5.20 16.82 -16.50
N ASN A 4 -5.11 17.45 -15.34
CA ASN A 4 -3.98 17.29 -14.42
C ASN A 4 -4.09 15.94 -13.72
N GLN A 5 -3.89 14.86 -14.49
CA GLN A 5 -4.02 13.48 -14.03
C GLN A 5 -2.86 13.18 -13.07
N ASN A 6 -3.15 13.03 -11.79
CA ASN A 6 -2.14 12.70 -10.79
C ASN A 6 -1.87 11.19 -10.66
N PHE A 7 -2.56 10.35 -11.43
CA PHE A 7 -2.45 8.89 -11.47
C PHE A 7 -2.61 8.19 -10.11
N ILE A 8 -3.06 8.89 -9.08
CA ILE A 8 -3.42 8.30 -7.80
C ILE A 8 -4.92 7.97 -7.84
N PHE A 9 -5.22 6.69 -7.70
CA PHE A 9 -6.59 6.20 -7.57
C PHE A 9 -6.91 6.05 -6.10
N HIS A 10 -8.03 6.61 -5.66
CA HIS A 10 -8.56 6.48 -4.31
C HIS A 10 -10.01 6.02 -4.41
N LYS A 11 -10.36 4.98 -3.68
CA LYS A 11 -11.72 4.48 -3.55
C LYS A 11 -12.04 4.29 -2.08
N ALA A 12 -13.04 5.04 -1.61
CA ALA A 12 -13.40 5.08 -0.19
C ALA A 12 -14.25 3.87 0.21
N GLY A 13 -13.92 3.27 1.35
CA GLY A 13 -14.73 2.26 2.04
C GLY A 13 -15.02 0.99 1.23
N ILE A 14 -14.20 0.67 0.22
CA ILE A 14 -14.45 -0.47 -0.68
C ILE A 14 -14.12 -1.81 -0.03
N TYR A 15 -13.12 -1.85 0.86
CA TYR A 15 -12.82 -3.06 1.60
C TYR A 15 -13.70 -3.13 2.85
N SER A 16 -14.39 -4.25 3.05
CA SER A 16 -15.39 -4.37 4.11
C SER A 16 -14.79 -4.20 5.52
N HIS A 17 -15.60 -3.71 6.45
CA HIS A 17 -15.18 -3.61 7.86
C HIS A 17 -14.85 -4.98 8.46
N GLU A 18 -15.56 -6.03 8.04
CA GLU A 18 -15.28 -7.41 8.43
C GLU A 18 -13.91 -7.86 7.92
N GLY A 19 -13.61 -7.62 6.64
CA GLY A 19 -12.30 -7.91 6.04
C GLY A 19 -11.16 -7.16 6.74
N CYS A 20 -11.35 -5.88 7.05
CA CYS A 20 -10.39 -5.10 7.83
C CYS A 20 -10.14 -5.72 9.22
N ASN A 21 -11.21 -6.06 9.95
CA ASN A 21 -11.09 -6.69 11.26
C ASN A 21 -10.42 -8.06 11.18
N HIS A 22 -10.75 -8.85 10.15
CA HIS A 22 -10.10 -10.15 9.92
C HIS A 22 -8.59 -9.98 9.71
N ALA A 23 -8.17 -9.02 8.88
CA ALA A 23 -6.76 -8.75 8.62
C ALA A 23 -5.99 -8.33 9.89
N ILE A 24 -6.58 -7.43 10.70
CA ILE A 24 -6.00 -7.02 11.98
C ILE A 24 -5.91 -8.19 12.94
N ASN A 25 -6.99 -8.96 13.12
CA ASN A 25 -7.03 -10.13 14.00
C ASN A 25 -6.03 -11.21 13.55
N PHE A 26 -5.90 -11.45 12.25
CA PHE A 26 -4.90 -12.34 11.70
C PHE A 26 -3.50 -11.86 12.09
N PHE A 27 -3.19 -10.58 11.86
CA PHE A 27 -1.90 -9.99 12.20
C PHE A 27 -1.58 -10.17 13.69
N GLU A 28 -2.50 -9.83 14.59
CA GLU A 28 -2.27 -9.88 16.04
C GLU A 28 -2.14 -11.32 16.57
N LYS A 29 -2.80 -12.30 15.96
CA LYS A 29 -2.71 -13.72 16.34
C LYS A 29 -1.44 -14.39 15.82
N ARG A 30 -0.88 -13.92 14.69
CA ARG A 30 0.27 -14.56 14.05
C ARG A 30 1.59 -13.88 14.43
N VAL A 31 1.86 -13.82 15.74
CA VAL A 31 3.12 -13.28 16.29
C VAL A 31 4.35 -14.04 15.76
N ASP A 32 4.16 -15.32 15.45
CA ASP A 32 5.17 -16.19 14.84
C ASP A 32 5.65 -15.72 13.45
N LEU A 33 4.83 -14.96 12.72
CA LEU A 33 5.15 -14.41 11.39
C LEU A 33 5.62 -12.95 11.43
N GLN A 34 5.50 -12.28 12.58
CA GLN A 34 5.84 -10.87 12.71
C GLN A 34 7.36 -10.66 12.70
N HIS A 35 7.80 -9.67 11.95
CA HIS A 35 9.20 -9.24 11.88
C HIS A 35 9.28 -7.71 11.84
N VAL A 36 10.47 -7.18 12.12
CA VAL A 36 10.74 -5.74 11.97
C VAL A 36 10.59 -5.35 10.52
N GLY A 37 9.88 -4.26 10.25
CA GLY A 37 9.68 -3.77 8.89
C GLY A 37 10.99 -3.33 8.23
N GLU A 38 11.18 -3.77 7.00
CA GLU A 38 12.35 -3.44 6.18
C GLU A 38 12.01 -2.40 5.12
N SER A 39 13.02 -1.63 4.70
CA SER A 39 13.04 -0.80 3.49
C SER A 39 13.96 -1.45 2.46
N GLY A 40 14.03 -0.93 1.23
CA GLY A 40 14.86 -1.49 0.15
C GLY A 40 16.37 -1.63 0.47
N GLY A 41 16.85 -1.03 1.56
CA GLY A 41 18.22 -1.16 2.08
C GLY A 41 18.34 -2.05 3.32
N GLY A 42 17.31 -2.81 3.68
CA GLY A 42 17.27 -3.61 4.91
C GLY A 42 16.60 -2.87 6.09
N ILE A 43 16.92 -3.28 7.32
CA ILE A 43 16.37 -2.67 8.54
C ILE A 43 17.09 -1.36 8.85
N ASN A 44 16.34 -0.25 8.80
CA ASN A 44 16.80 1.07 9.25
C ASN A 44 15.65 1.78 9.97
N LEU A 45 15.74 1.89 11.30
CA LEU A 45 14.69 2.46 12.16
C LEU A 45 14.55 3.98 12.06
N GLU A 46 15.50 4.69 11.45
CA GLU A 46 15.34 6.11 11.11
C GLU A 46 14.48 6.29 9.86
N TRP A 47 14.48 5.31 8.96
CA TRP A 47 13.70 5.34 7.73
C TRP A 47 12.31 4.74 7.91
N LYS A 48 12.24 3.58 8.60
CA LYS A 48 10.98 2.87 8.81
C LYS A 48 10.92 2.21 10.18
N ARG A 49 9.83 2.47 10.89
CA ARG A 49 9.47 1.77 12.12
C ARG A 49 8.11 1.14 11.92
N SER A 50 8.08 -0.17 11.84
CA SER A 50 6.85 -0.97 11.74
C SER A 50 7.11 -2.40 12.17
N THR A 51 6.02 -3.12 12.41
CA THR A 51 6.02 -4.58 12.46
C THR A 51 5.26 -5.08 11.25
N ASP A 52 5.85 -5.98 10.48
CA ASP A 52 5.31 -6.47 9.22
C ASP A 52 5.07 -7.98 9.26
N ILE A 53 4.08 -8.47 8.51
CA ILE A 53 3.93 -9.87 8.10
C ILE A 53 3.96 -9.90 6.58
N LEU A 54 4.87 -10.68 6.00
CA LEU A 54 4.90 -10.99 4.58
C LEU A 54 4.02 -12.19 4.31
N LEU A 55 3.11 -12.07 3.35
CA LEU A 55 2.18 -13.13 2.95
C LEU A 55 2.29 -13.41 1.46
N LYS A 56 2.11 -14.67 1.09
CA LYS A 56 1.87 -15.05 -0.30
C LYS A 56 0.38 -14.86 -0.63
N ARG A 57 0.08 -14.48 -1.85
CA ARG A 57 -1.28 -14.19 -2.31
C ARG A 57 -2.25 -15.33 -2.04
N TYR A 58 -1.83 -16.58 -2.23
CA TYR A 58 -2.66 -17.76 -1.99
C TYR A 58 -2.90 -18.07 -0.51
N GLU A 59 -2.10 -17.49 0.41
CA GLU A 59 -2.26 -17.69 1.85
C GLU A 59 -3.33 -16.77 2.45
N TYR A 60 -3.69 -15.68 1.72
CA TYR A 60 -4.68 -14.71 2.17
C TYR A 60 -5.43 -14.10 0.98
N THR A 61 -6.57 -14.68 0.62
CA THR A 61 -7.31 -14.33 -0.60
C THR A 61 -8.43 -13.31 -0.39
N LEU A 62 -8.77 -12.96 0.87
CA LEU A 62 -9.95 -12.15 1.20
C LEU A 62 -10.00 -10.74 0.55
N ALA A 63 -8.87 -10.19 0.16
CA ALA A 63 -8.81 -8.89 -0.50
C ALA A 63 -8.70 -8.99 -2.04
N GLU A 64 -8.52 -10.19 -2.58
CA GLU A 64 -8.15 -10.39 -3.99
C GLU A 64 -9.20 -9.89 -4.97
N ASP A 65 -10.44 -10.33 -4.83
CA ASP A 65 -11.54 -9.95 -5.75
C ASP A 65 -11.78 -8.43 -5.72
N MET A 66 -11.70 -7.83 -4.55
CA MET A 66 -11.85 -6.39 -4.38
C MET A 66 -10.69 -5.64 -5.06
N LEU A 67 -9.44 -6.09 -4.88
CA LEU A 67 -8.26 -5.49 -5.54
C LEU A 67 -8.33 -5.66 -7.06
N GLN A 68 -8.77 -6.81 -7.58
CA GLN A 68 -9.02 -7.02 -9.01
C GLN A 68 -10.09 -6.05 -9.55
N GLY A 69 -11.13 -5.78 -8.77
CA GLY A 69 -12.12 -4.75 -9.08
C GLY A 69 -11.49 -3.35 -9.14
N CYS A 70 -10.63 -3.01 -8.19
CA CYS A 70 -9.90 -1.74 -8.18
C CYS A 70 -8.94 -1.61 -9.38
N ILE A 71 -8.26 -2.69 -9.79
CA ILE A 71 -7.41 -2.71 -10.99
C ILE A 71 -8.25 -2.39 -12.24
N LYS A 72 -9.40 -3.03 -12.42
CA LYS A 72 -10.30 -2.75 -13.54
C LYS A 72 -10.74 -1.28 -13.57
N ASP A 73 -11.06 -0.71 -12.41
CA ASP A 73 -11.44 0.70 -12.29
C ASP A 73 -10.25 1.63 -12.56
N TYR A 74 -9.04 1.26 -12.12
CA TYR A 74 -7.80 1.98 -12.42
C TYR A 74 -7.54 2.03 -13.93
N VAL A 75 -7.59 0.89 -14.61
CA VAL A 75 -7.41 0.78 -16.07
C VAL A 75 -8.48 1.59 -16.82
N ARG A 76 -9.74 1.56 -16.37
CA ARG A 76 -10.82 2.37 -16.96
C ARG A 76 -10.53 3.87 -16.83
N LYS A 77 -10.01 4.31 -15.69
CA LYS A 77 -9.67 5.70 -15.44
C LYS A 77 -8.40 6.14 -16.17
N TYR A 78 -7.45 5.25 -16.35
CA TYR A 78 -6.15 5.50 -16.96
C TYR A 78 -5.89 4.49 -18.10
N PRO A 79 -6.61 4.61 -19.24
CA PRO A 79 -6.71 3.56 -20.25
C PRO A 79 -5.39 3.20 -20.95
N PHE A 80 -4.38 4.09 -20.92
CA PHE A 80 -3.05 3.77 -21.45
C PHE A 80 -2.40 2.59 -20.70
N THR A 81 -2.76 2.35 -19.45
CA THR A 81 -2.25 1.18 -18.69
C THR A 81 -2.64 -0.16 -19.30
N ASN A 82 -3.68 -0.19 -20.14
CA ASN A 82 -4.09 -1.37 -20.89
C ASN A 82 -3.20 -1.67 -22.12
N GLN A 83 -2.32 -0.72 -22.49
CA GLN A 83 -1.35 -0.90 -23.59
C GLN A 83 -0.03 -1.54 -23.08
N LEU A 84 0.15 -1.63 -21.78
CA LEU A 84 1.32 -2.27 -21.19
C LEU A 84 1.28 -3.78 -21.46
N LYS A 85 2.45 -4.43 -21.42
CA LYS A 85 2.51 -5.90 -21.35
C LYS A 85 1.69 -6.42 -20.18
N PRO A 86 1.21 -7.67 -20.20
CA PRO A 86 0.36 -8.20 -19.15
C PRO A 86 0.95 -8.01 -17.75
N TRP A 87 0.16 -7.48 -16.83
CA TRP A 87 0.49 -7.28 -15.43
C TRP A 87 -0.69 -7.65 -14.53
N ASP A 88 -0.43 -7.96 -13.28
CA ASP A 88 -1.44 -8.37 -12.30
C ASP A 88 -0.93 -8.13 -10.88
N LEU A 89 -1.74 -8.43 -9.86
CA LEU A 89 -1.31 -8.47 -8.47
C LEU A 89 -0.06 -9.33 -8.31
N SER A 90 0.94 -8.79 -7.64
CA SER A 90 2.17 -9.50 -7.32
C SER A 90 1.89 -10.72 -6.43
N PRO A 91 2.76 -11.75 -6.44
CA PRO A 91 2.54 -12.98 -5.67
C PRO A 91 2.63 -12.79 -4.16
N THR A 92 3.16 -11.67 -3.70
CA THR A 92 3.32 -11.35 -2.28
C THR A 92 2.79 -9.96 -1.95
N PHE A 93 2.39 -9.79 -0.68
CA PHE A 93 1.98 -8.51 -0.11
C PHE A 93 2.31 -8.51 1.40
N ARG A 94 2.09 -7.37 2.08
CA ARG A 94 2.36 -7.23 3.51
C ARG A 94 1.15 -6.72 4.25
N ILE A 95 0.98 -7.19 5.50
CA ILE A 95 0.21 -6.49 6.52
C ILE A 95 1.22 -5.81 7.44
N GLN A 96 1.02 -4.53 7.70
CA GLN A 96 1.95 -3.69 8.46
C GLN A 96 1.22 -3.00 9.60
N ARG A 97 1.84 -3.05 10.78
CA ARG A 97 1.42 -2.31 11.95
C ARG A 97 2.43 -1.22 12.28
N TYR A 98 1.92 -0.01 12.47
CA TYR A 98 2.66 1.15 12.95
C TYR A 98 2.05 1.58 14.29
N LYS A 99 2.78 1.42 15.39
CA LYS A 99 2.40 1.91 16.71
C LYS A 99 2.49 3.45 16.76
N PRO A 100 1.98 4.12 17.83
CA PRO A 100 2.19 5.55 17.99
C PRO A 100 3.66 5.94 17.81
N ASN A 101 3.89 7.03 17.06
CA ASN A 101 5.20 7.55 16.66
C ASN A 101 6.03 6.64 15.71
N GLU A 102 5.45 5.57 15.17
CA GLU A 102 6.04 4.77 14.11
C GLU A 102 5.49 5.22 12.74
N GLY A 103 6.29 5.05 11.70
CA GLY A 103 5.97 5.44 10.32
C GLY A 103 7.00 4.93 9.31
N TYR A 104 6.76 5.23 8.05
CA TYR A 104 7.73 5.04 6.98
C TYR A 104 8.19 6.43 6.51
N PHE A 105 9.18 6.97 7.19
CA PHE A 105 9.60 8.38 7.10
C PHE A 105 10.39 8.69 5.84
N LEU A 106 11.14 7.70 5.33
CA LEU A 106 11.89 7.86 4.08
C LEU A 106 10.92 8.06 2.91
N THR A 107 11.09 9.16 2.19
CA THR A 107 10.40 9.36 0.91
C THR A 107 11.03 8.45 -0.14
N HIS A 108 10.24 7.56 -0.72
CA HIS A 108 10.67 6.51 -1.64
C HIS A 108 9.65 6.30 -2.75
N CYS A 109 10.03 5.57 -3.77
CA CYS A 109 9.12 4.91 -4.71
C CYS A 109 9.33 3.40 -4.62
N GLU A 110 8.47 2.63 -5.29
CA GLU A 110 8.47 1.17 -5.16
C GLU A 110 9.31 0.46 -6.24
N ASN A 111 9.79 1.20 -7.22
CA ASN A 111 10.62 0.71 -8.33
C ASN A 111 11.94 1.49 -8.31
N MET A 112 12.87 1.08 -7.44
CA MET A 112 14.12 1.79 -7.19
C MET A 112 15.35 1.08 -7.73
N CYS A 113 15.25 -0.20 -8.06
CA CYS A 113 16.39 -1.00 -8.54
C CYS A 113 15.92 -2.07 -9.53
N LYS A 114 16.86 -2.82 -10.07
CA LYS A 114 16.60 -3.89 -11.04
C LYS A 114 15.62 -4.94 -10.50
N ASP A 115 15.77 -5.32 -9.23
CA ASP A 115 14.93 -6.36 -8.62
C ASP A 115 13.47 -5.95 -8.45
N ASP A 116 13.22 -4.63 -8.40
CA ASP A 116 11.89 -4.03 -8.29
C ASP A 116 11.32 -3.58 -9.64
N SER A 117 12.07 -3.74 -10.74
CA SER A 117 11.78 -3.16 -12.06
C SER A 117 10.48 -3.63 -12.69
N GLU A 118 9.96 -4.77 -12.27
CA GLU A 118 8.70 -5.33 -12.76
C GLU A 118 7.46 -4.69 -12.13
N ARG A 119 7.60 -3.88 -11.07
CA ARG A 119 6.48 -3.25 -10.38
C ARG A 119 5.89 -2.12 -11.21
N VAL A 120 4.61 -2.23 -11.53
CA VAL A 120 3.84 -1.26 -12.32
C VAL A 120 3.08 -0.31 -11.41
N LEU A 121 2.33 -0.87 -10.47
CA LEU A 121 1.55 -0.12 -9.48
C LEU A 121 1.90 -0.58 -8.07
N SER A 122 1.78 0.33 -7.12
CA SER A 122 1.63 0.00 -5.71
C SER A 122 0.18 0.19 -5.28
N TRP A 123 -0.25 -0.57 -4.28
CA TRP A 123 -1.56 -0.41 -3.66
C TRP A 123 -1.48 -0.49 -2.15
N GLN A 124 -2.44 0.16 -1.49
CA GLN A 124 -2.56 0.17 -0.03
C GLN A 124 -4.03 0.16 0.37
N ILE A 125 -4.36 -0.63 1.38
CA ILE A 125 -5.65 -0.65 2.06
C ILE A 125 -5.43 -0.14 3.48
N PHE A 126 -6.19 0.86 3.92
CA PHE A 126 -6.23 1.25 5.31
C PHE A 126 -7.18 0.32 6.08
N LEU A 127 -6.66 -0.39 7.09
CA LEU A 127 -7.44 -1.38 7.84
C LEU A 127 -8.18 -0.78 9.04
N ASN A 128 -7.78 0.42 9.48
CA ASN A 128 -8.45 1.15 10.55
C ASN A 128 -8.39 2.66 10.34
N ASP A 129 -9.24 3.37 11.09
CA ASP A 129 -9.21 4.83 11.14
C ASP A 129 -8.05 5.33 12.00
N VAL A 130 -7.39 6.42 11.56
CA VAL A 130 -6.42 7.17 12.34
C VAL A 130 -6.80 8.65 12.32
N LYS A 131 -7.02 9.24 13.51
CA LYS A 131 -7.57 10.60 13.61
C LYS A 131 -6.49 11.69 13.67
N ASP A 132 -5.28 11.35 14.11
CA ASP A 132 -4.19 12.29 14.40
C ASP A 132 -2.89 11.97 13.62
N GLY A 133 -2.86 12.22 12.34
CA GLY A 133 -1.69 11.93 11.49
C GLY A 133 -1.83 10.60 10.76
N GLY A 134 -0.73 9.83 10.64
CA GLY A 134 -0.69 8.53 9.96
C GLY A 134 -0.89 8.60 8.44
N TYR A 135 -0.83 9.79 7.85
CA TYR A 135 -1.11 10.02 6.42
C TYR A 135 -0.14 9.24 5.53
N THR A 136 -0.63 8.83 4.37
CA THR A 136 0.22 8.50 3.21
C THR A 136 0.34 9.77 2.38
N VAL A 137 1.56 10.26 2.20
CA VAL A 137 1.86 11.58 1.60
C VAL A 137 2.58 11.40 0.28
N PHE A 138 2.14 12.14 -0.73
CA PHE A 138 2.72 12.23 -2.07
C PHE A 138 3.18 13.68 -2.32
N PRO A 139 4.44 14.02 -1.98
CA PRO A 139 4.92 15.40 -2.06
C PRO A 139 4.82 16.01 -3.47
N SER A 140 5.23 15.23 -4.48
CA SER A 140 5.22 15.70 -5.89
C SER A 140 3.82 16.00 -6.40
N GLN A 141 2.80 15.25 -5.96
CA GLN A 141 1.40 15.48 -6.33
C GLN A 141 0.68 16.46 -5.38
N LYS A 142 1.36 16.91 -4.31
CA LYS A 142 0.77 17.76 -3.25
C LYS A 142 -0.50 17.15 -2.66
N ARG A 143 -0.48 15.84 -2.43
CA ARG A 143 -1.61 15.06 -1.91
C ARG A 143 -1.22 14.32 -0.64
N LYS A 144 -2.18 14.19 0.27
CA LYS A 144 -2.08 13.29 1.42
C LYS A 144 -3.41 12.64 1.70
N PHE A 145 -3.36 11.38 2.13
CA PHE A 145 -4.54 10.56 2.40
C PHE A 145 -4.54 10.15 3.86
N ARG A 146 -5.61 10.52 4.56
CA ARG A 146 -5.83 10.11 5.95
C ARG A 146 -6.23 8.65 5.96
N PRO A 147 -5.72 7.82 6.88
CA PRO A 147 -6.22 6.47 7.05
C PRO A 147 -7.71 6.48 7.45
N ARG A 148 -8.52 5.91 6.58
CA ARG A 148 -9.93 5.61 6.81
C ARG A 148 -10.15 4.15 6.52
N ARG A 149 -10.79 3.45 7.44
CA ARG A 149 -11.04 2.02 7.33
C ARG A 149 -11.71 1.66 6.00
N GLY A 150 -11.11 0.72 5.28
CA GLY A 150 -11.61 0.21 4.00
C GLY A 150 -11.27 1.05 2.78
N ASP A 151 -10.61 2.22 2.95
CA ASP A 151 -10.14 3.01 1.82
C ASP A 151 -8.98 2.30 1.13
N VAL A 152 -8.98 2.34 -0.21
CA VAL A 152 -7.95 1.78 -1.07
C VAL A 152 -7.28 2.88 -1.86
N LEU A 153 -5.95 2.86 -1.90
CA LEU A 153 -5.13 3.67 -2.79
C LEU A 153 -4.43 2.76 -3.81
N MET A 154 -4.28 3.26 -5.05
CA MET A 154 -3.38 2.68 -6.06
C MET A 154 -2.65 3.82 -6.77
N TRP A 155 -1.36 3.62 -7.06
CA TRP A 155 -0.52 4.62 -7.73
C TRP A 155 0.63 3.96 -8.49
N PRO A 156 1.23 4.65 -9.50
CA PRO A 156 2.41 4.15 -10.19
C PRO A 156 3.58 3.88 -9.23
N ALA A 157 4.25 2.74 -9.40
CA ALA A 157 5.37 2.33 -8.56
C ALA A 157 6.65 3.17 -8.79
N TYR A 158 6.66 4.03 -9.80
CA TYR A 158 7.84 4.71 -10.33
C TYR A 158 8.22 5.98 -9.58
N PHE A 159 9.41 6.50 -9.89
CA PHE A 159 9.98 7.77 -9.36
C PHE A 159 9.07 9.01 -9.53
N THR A 160 8.06 8.93 -10.37
CA THR A 160 7.04 9.97 -10.53
C THR A 160 6.12 10.10 -9.32
N HIS A 161 6.04 9.07 -8.48
CA HIS A 161 5.17 9.02 -7.31
C HIS A 161 5.95 8.73 -6.01
N PRO A 162 6.96 9.57 -5.67
CA PRO A 162 7.62 9.44 -4.39
C PRO A 162 6.62 9.68 -3.27
N HIS A 163 6.68 8.85 -2.23
CA HIS A 163 5.74 8.93 -1.12
C HIS A 163 6.39 8.49 0.19
N HIS A 164 5.74 8.83 1.31
CA HIS A 164 6.12 8.39 2.64
C HIS A 164 4.90 8.24 3.54
N GLY A 165 5.08 7.58 4.69
CA GLY A 165 4.06 7.40 5.71
C GLY A 165 4.37 8.23 6.97
N GLU A 166 3.51 9.22 7.27
CA GLU A 166 3.57 9.94 8.54
C GLU A 166 3.20 9.04 9.72
N SER A 167 3.73 9.36 10.90
CA SER A 167 3.31 8.74 12.16
C SER A 167 2.00 9.32 12.68
N SER A 168 1.31 8.54 13.51
CA SER A 168 0.27 9.01 14.43
C SER A 168 0.86 9.18 15.83
N ARG A 169 0.36 10.10 16.61
CA ARG A 169 0.82 10.31 18.00
C ARG A 169 0.15 9.38 18.99
N SER A 170 -1.10 9.01 18.74
CA SER A 170 -1.93 8.28 19.72
C SER A 170 -2.57 7.00 19.19
N HIS A 171 -2.59 6.78 17.86
CA HIS A 171 -3.26 5.65 17.25
C HIS A 171 -2.28 4.67 16.63
N THR A 172 -2.54 3.39 16.79
CA THR A 172 -1.91 2.35 15.97
C THR A 172 -2.55 2.36 14.59
N LYS A 173 -1.74 2.37 13.55
CA LYS A 173 -2.17 2.26 12.15
C LYS A 173 -1.89 0.86 11.62
N TYR A 174 -2.89 0.26 10.97
CA TYR A 174 -2.75 -0.98 10.23
C TYR A 174 -3.03 -0.74 8.76
N ILE A 175 -2.18 -1.27 7.91
CA ILE A 175 -2.37 -1.26 6.46
C ILE A 175 -2.10 -2.65 5.89
N MET A 176 -2.72 -2.93 4.75
CA MET A 176 -2.29 -3.98 3.85
C MET A 176 -1.71 -3.31 2.60
N THR A 177 -0.56 -3.75 2.11
CA THR A 177 0.11 -3.13 0.96
C THR A 177 0.84 -4.15 0.12
N GLY A 178 0.89 -3.88 -1.18
CA GLY A 178 1.56 -4.73 -2.15
C GLY A 178 1.67 -4.03 -3.51
N TRP A 179 1.96 -4.82 -4.51
CA TRP A 179 2.23 -4.31 -5.85
C TRP A 179 1.40 -5.03 -6.91
N CYS A 180 1.37 -4.42 -8.09
CA CYS A 180 1.05 -5.10 -9.33
C CYS A 180 2.33 -5.12 -10.16
N SER A 181 2.67 -6.27 -10.73
CA SER A 181 3.91 -6.47 -11.49
C SER A 181 3.61 -7.08 -12.86
N PHE A 182 4.53 -6.88 -13.80
CA PHE A 182 4.49 -7.58 -15.08
C PHE A 182 4.48 -9.09 -14.86
N LYS A 183 3.74 -9.79 -15.71
CA LYS A 183 3.77 -11.25 -15.75
C LYS A 183 5.02 -11.71 -16.52
N SER A 184 5.74 -12.67 -15.93
CA SER A 184 6.80 -13.41 -16.61
C SER A 184 6.25 -14.28 -17.73
#